data_1c512fb59346a9d4c9e0a367827de8ea
#
_entry.id   1c512fb59346a9d4c9e0a367827de8ea
#
_cell.length_a   1.000
_cell.length_b   1.000
_cell.length_c   1.000
_cell.angle_alpha   90.00
_cell.angle_beta   90.00
_cell.angle_gamma   90.00
#
_symmetry.space_group_name_H-M   'P 1'
#
loop_
_entity.id
_entity.type
_entity.pdbx_description
1 polymer ?
#
loop_
_entity_poly.entity_id
_entity_poly.type
_entity_poly.pdbx_seq_one_letter_code
_entity_poly.pdbx_strand_id
1 'polypeptide(L)'
;MNQFMADSRFEYLDPRTLILDPAMQARDVELIQDKRVRSAQEIKQESQSKEILEDLRNGQPIRQPITVFVVDDKYYVVDGFHRTGACLEYLAENPNTELKINSRVIYNRTYIEAFSAAQDANQSHGVGVTHDEIMQAKFRKLIVNKEFGLSVSQVVKIVGCSRGQAAHIARNLKACGEALGDDIYMKIVDLESFVERLRFGLESKYHLPSNCWDS
;
A
#
# COMPACT_ATOMS: atom_id res chain seq x y z
N MET A 1 -4.89 16.62 14.80
CA MET A 1 -3.68 17.21 14.18
C MET A 1 -2.62 16.12 14.20
N ASN A 2 -2.29 15.55 13.03
CA ASN A 2 -1.52 14.30 12.94
C ASN A 2 -0.11 14.49 13.51
N GLN A 3 0.29 13.61 14.41
CA GLN A 3 1.61 13.53 15.05
C GLN A 3 2.77 13.43 14.03
N PHE A 4 2.45 13.06 12.77
CA PHE A 4 3.39 12.94 11.65
C PHE A 4 3.86 14.28 11.03
N MET A 5 3.29 15.41 11.44
CA MET A 5 3.64 16.71 10.85
C MET A 5 4.93 17.32 11.41
N ALA A 6 5.33 16.98 12.65
CA ALA A 6 6.45 17.63 13.33
C ALA A 6 7.83 17.28 12.73
N ASP A 7 7.99 16.10 12.11
CA ASP A 7 9.27 15.58 11.60
C ASP A 7 9.31 15.49 10.07
N SER A 8 8.49 16.26 9.37
CA SER A 8 8.44 16.22 7.90
C SER A 8 9.19 17.39 7.28
N ARG A 9 9.97 17.11 6.23
CA ARG A 9 10.68 18.10 5.41
C ARG A 9 10.37 17.88 3.94
N PHE A 10 10.42 18.95 3.15
CA PHE A 10 10.36 18.83 1.70
C PHE A 10 11.79 18.80 1.15
N GLU A 11 12.08 17.76 0.38
CA GLU A 11 13.38 17.51 -0.21
C GLU A 11 13.23 17.06 -1.66
N TYR A 12 14.27 17.33 -2.47
CA TYR A 12 14.34 16.84 -3.84
C TYR A 12 15.22 15.58 -3.86
N LEU A 13 14.58 14.40 -4.01
CA LEU A 13 15.26 13.12 -3.99
C LEU A 13 15.48 12.55 -5.40
N ASP A 14 16.57 11.83 -5.59
CA ASP A 14 16.78 11.02 -6.80
C ASP A 14 15.83 9.81 -6.75
N PRO A 15 14.96 9.61 -7.75
CA PRO A 15 14.04 8.48 -7.79
C PRO A 15 14.72 7.12 -7.65
N ARG A 16 15.99 7.00 -8.09
CA ARG A 16 16.78 5.77 -8.01
C ARG A 16 17.15 5.36 -6.57
N THR A 17 17.06 6.28 -5.62
CA THR A 17 17.31 6.00 -4.20
C THR A 17 16.05 5.58 -3.44
N LEU A 18 14.90 5.61 -4.10
CA LEU A 18 13.61 5.34 -3.49
C LEU A 18 13.23 3.86 -3.62
N ILE A 19 12.67 3.31 -2.56
CA ILE A 19 12.17 1.95 -2.53
C ILE A 19 10.67 1.98 -2.80
N LEU A 20 10.26 1.36 -3.90
CA LEU A 20 8.87 1.04 -4.21
C LEU A 20 8.57 -0.36 -3.68
N ASP A 21 8.17 -0.44 -2.42
CA ASP A 21 7.83 -1.71 -1.79
C ASP A 21 6.42 -2.14 -2.24
N PRO A 22 6.26 -3.30 -2.92
CA PRO A 22 4.96 -3.78 -3.38
C PRO A 22 3.94 -3.93 -2.23
N ALA A 23 4.39 -4.25 -1.02
CA ALA A 23 3.51 -4.37 0.14
C ALA A 23 2.89 -3.03 0.56
N MET A 24 3.56 -1.93 0.28
CA MET A 24 3.04 -0.57 0.53
C MET A 24 2.12 -0.08 -0.58
N GLN A 25 2.09 -0.76 -1.72
CA GLN A 25 1.14 -0.46 -2.79
C GLN A 25 -0.24 -0.98 -2.42
N ALA A 26 -1.09 -0.11 -1.86
CA ALA A 26 -2.45 -0.49 -1.45
C ALA A 26 -3.41 -0.75 -2.63
N ARG A 27 -3.02 -0.38 -3.85
CA ARG A 27 -3.80 -0.59 -5.09
C ARG A 27 -3.33 -1.84 -5.82
N ASP A 28 -3.61 -2.98 -5.23
CA ASP A 28 -3.35 -4.27 -5.85
C ASP A 28 -4.59 -4.67 -6.66
N VAL A 29 -4.54 -4.43 -7.96
CA VAL A 29 -5.63 -4.75 -8.89
C VAL A 29 -5.90 -6.25 -8.98
N GLU A 30 -4.94 -7.10 -8.64
CA GLU A 30 -5.12 -8.55 -8.62
C GLU A 30 -6.10 -9.00 -7.54
N LEU A 31 -6.29 -8.20 -6.49
CA LEU A 31 -7.25 -8.45 -5.43
C LEU A 31 -8.70 -8.13 -5.83
N ILE A 32 -8.91 -7.47 -6.97
CA ILE A 32 -10.24 -7.15 -7.47
C ILE A 32 -10.79 -8.39 -8.20
N GLN A 33 -11.87 -8.96 -7.68
CA GLN A 33 -12.46 -10.19 -8.22
C GLN A 33 -13.23 -10.00 -9.51
N ASP A 34 -14.01 -8.91 -9.59
CA ASP A 34 -14.73 -8.60 -10.82
C ASP A 34 -13.73 -8.25 -11.93
N LYS A 35 -13.60 -9.16 -12.89
CA LYS A 35 -12.68 -9.01 -14.03
C LYS A 35 -12.88 -7.71 -14.80
N ARG A 36 -14.11 -7.21 -14.90
CA ARG A 36 -14.42 -5.95 -15.60
C ARG A 36 -13.91 -4.76 -14.80
N VAL A 37 -14.13 -4.77 -13.49
CA VAL A 37 -13.64 -3.72 -12.58
C VAL A 37 -12.11 -3.76 -12.53
N ARG A 38 -11.51 -4.94 -12.45
CA ARG A 38 -10.05 -5.13 -12.51
C ARG A 38 -9.46 -4.52 -13.77
N SER A 39 -9.94 -4.93 -14.95
CA SER A 39 -9.43 -4.41 -16.23
C SER A 39 -9.62 -2.89 -16.36
N ALA A 40 -10.73 -2.36 -15.88
CA ALA A 40 -10.95 -0.91 -15.87
C ALA A 40 -9.96 -0.17 -14.96
N GLN A 41 -9.62 -0.73 -13.81
CA GLN A 41 -8.63 -0.16 -12.89
C GLN A 41 -7.20 -0.29 -13.43
N GLU A 42 -6.83 -1.42 -14.04
CA GLU A 42 -5.55 -1.62 -14.72
C GLU A 42 -5.33 -0.56 -15.80
N ILE A 43 -6.29 -0.41 -16.72
CA ILE A 43 -6.25 0.59 -17.78
C ILE A 43 -6.09 2.00 -17.20
N LYS A 44 -6.79 2.31 -16.13
CA LYS A 44 -6.75 3.62 -15.50
C LYS A 44 -5.41 3.90 -14.83
N GLN A 45 -4.83 2.92 -14.14
CA GLN A 45 -3.49 3.04 -13.53
C GLN A 45 -2.40 3.18 -14.59
N GLU A 46 -2.47 2.36 -15.66
CA GLU A 46 -1.56 2.48 -16.80
C GLU A 46 -1.67 3.83 -17.50
N SER A 47 -2.90 4.32 -17.73
CA SER A 47 -3.13 5.63 -18.36
C SER A 47 -2.52 6.75 -17.52
N GLN A 48 -2.68 6.72 -16.19
CA GLN A 48 -2.11 7.73 -15.31
C GLN A 48 -0.58 7.70 -15.31
N SER A 49 0.03 6.52 -15.30
CA SER A 49 1.49 6.39 -15.37
C SER A 49 2.04 6.88 -16.73
N LYS A 50 1.35 6.54 -17.83
CA LYS A 50 1.72 6.98 -19.17
C LYS A 50 1.61 8.51 -19.33
N GLU A 51 0.56 9.13 -18.79
CA GLU A 51 0.38 10.58 -18.81
C GLU A 51 1.54 11.29 -18.09
N ILE A 52 1.92 10.82 -16.90
CA ILE A 52 3.05 11.37 -16.13
C ILE A 52 4.36 11.19 -16.90
N LEU A 53 4.58 10.04 -17.53
CA LEU A 53 5.79 9.78 -18.34
C LEU A 53 5.86 10.70 -19.57
N GLU A 54 4.73 10.94 -20.22
CA GLU A 54 4.64 11.85 -21.35
C GLU A 54 4.91 13.30 -20.93
N ASP A 55 4.38 13.73 -19.80
CA ASP A 55 4.69 15.03 -19.20
C ASP A 55 6.20 15.19 -18.95
N LEU A 56 6.86 14.17 -18.40
CA LEU A 56 8.31 14.18 -18.19
C LEU A 56 9.09 14.27 -19.52
N ARG A 57 8.69 13.52 -20.56
CA ARG A 57 9.28 13.58 -21.89
C ARG A 57 9.13 14.96 -22.54
N ASN A 58 8.05 15.66 -22.21
CA ASN A 58 7.77 17.03 -22.66
C ASN A 58 8.42 18.11 -21.75
N GLY A 59 9.28 17.71 -20.80
CA GLY A 59 9.97 18.62 -19.89
C GLY A 59 9.09 19.23 -18.81
N GLN A 60 7.90 18.68 -18.57
CA GLN A 60 7.02 19.14 -17.51
C GLN A 60 7.42 18.51 -16.16
N PRO A 61 7.55 19.30 -15.09
CA PRO A 61 7.90 18.75 -13.79
C PRO A 61 6.70 18.05 -13.14
N ILE A 62 6.99 17.06 -12.29
CA ILE A 62 5.97 16.48 -11.43
C ILE A 62 5.52 17.51 -10.41
N ARG A 63 4.26 17.92 -10.48
CA ARG A 63 3.72 19.03 -9.69
C ARG A 63 3.40 18.64 -8.25
N GLN A 64 2.93 17.41 -8.04
CA GLN A 64 2.56 16.95 -6.71
C GLN A 64 3.72 16.22 -6.04
N PRO A 65 4.08 16.60 -4.80
CA PRO A 65 5.11 15.88 -4.07
C PRO A 65 4.66 14.45 -3.77
N ILE A 66 5.63 13.54 -3.70
CA ILE A 66 5.43 12.21 -3.15
C ILE A 66 5.61 12.23 -1.63
N THR A 67 5.15 11.20 -0.92
CA THR A 67 5.42 11.02 0.51
C THR A 67 6.37 9.85 0.72
N VAL A 68 7.43 10.09 1.46
CA VAL A 68 8.51 9.13 1.71
C VAL A 68 8.74 9.01 3.22
N PHE A 69 8.83 7.79 3.72
CA PHE A 69 9.25 7.51 5.09
C PHE A 69 10.67 6.96 5.12
N VAL A 70 11.47 7.45 6.05
CA VAL A 70 12.83 6.95 6.28
C VAL A 70 12.78 5.91 7.40
N VAL A 71 13.10 4.68 7.03
CA VAL A 71 13.16 3.50 7.92
C VAL A 71 14.54 2.90 7.77
N ASP A 72 15.32 2.81 8.85
CA ASP A 72 16.68 2.24 8.84
C ASP A 72 17.54 2.79 7.70
N ASP A 73 17.58 4.13 7.57
CA ASP A 73 18.29 4.90 6.54
C ASP A 73 17.85 4.61 5.09
N LYS A 74 16.74 3.94 4.89
CA LYS A 74 16.14 3.64 3.58
C LYS A 74 14.89 4.47 3.34
N TYR A 75 14.71 4.92 2.09
CA TYR A 75 13.64 5.80 1.67
C TYR A 75 12.49 4.99 1.05
N TYR A 76 11.43 4.72 1.81
CA TYR A 76 10.25 3.99 1.35
C TYR A 76 9.17 4.95 0.85
N VAL A 77 8.71 4.74 -0.37
CA VAL A 77 7.58 5.50 -0.93
C VAL A 77 6.28 5.04 -0.29
N VAL A 78 5.59 5.97 0.36
CA VAL A 78 4.30 5.75 1.03
C VAL A 78 3.13 6.24 0.16
N ASP A 79 3.33 7.35 -0.56
CA ASP A 79 2.39 7.86 -1.56
C ASP A 79 3.15 8.37 -2.77
N GLY A 80 2.63 8.08 -3.96
CA GLY A 80 3.22 8.51 -5.23
C GLY A 80 3.91 7.40 -6.03
N PHE A 81 3.50 6.15 -5.86
CA PHE A 81 4.03 4.99 -6.59
C PHE A 81 4.06 5.21 -8.10
N HIS A 82 2.94 5.65 -8.71
CA HIS A 82 2.89 5.92 -10.16
C HIS A 82 3.82 7.05 -10.59
N ARG A 83 3.94 8.10 -9.77
CA ARG A 83 4.85 9.22 -10.02
C ARG A 83 6.30 8.78 -9.99
N THR A 84 6.66 8.00 -8.97
CA THR A 84 8.01 7.46 -8.83
C THR A 84 8.32 6.44 -9.93
N GLY A 85 7.38 5.55 -10.25
CA GLY A 85 7.52 4.58 -11.34
C GLY A 85 7.77 5.25 -12.69
N ALA A 86 6.99 6.28 -13.04
CA ALA A 86 7.18 7.06 -14.26
C ALA A 86 8.55 7.78 -14.30
N CYS A 87 9.03 8.30 -13.15
CA CYS A 87 10.37 8.86 -13.07
C CYS A 87 11.46 7.81 -13.34
N LEU A 88 11.32 6.61 -12.77
CA LEU A 88 12.29 5.53 -12.97
C LEU A 88 12.30 5.06 -14.43
N GLU A 89 11.13 4.96 -15.06
CA GLU A 89 11.01 4.62 -16.48
C GLU A 89 11.65 5.69 -17.35
N TYR A 90 11.37 6.97 -17.11
CA TYR A 90 12.02 8.08 -17.81
C TYR A 90 13.54 8.06 -17.67
N LEU A 91 14.06 7.77 -16.46
CA LEU A 91 15.49 7.68 -16.21
C LEU A 91 16.13 6.44 -16.86
N ALA A 92 15.38 5.36 -17.03
CA ALA A 92 15.85 4.19 -17.78
C ALA A 92 16.00 4.49 -19.28
N GLU A 93 15.09 5.30 -19.84
CA GLU A 93 15.19 5.80 -21.23
C GLU A 93 16.31 6.84 -21.38
N ASN A 94 16.62 7.60 -20.33
CA ASN A 94 17.55 8.72 -20.33
C ASN A 94 18.58 8.61 -19.19
N PRO A 95 19.49 7.63 -19.20
CA PRO A 95 20.33 7.26 -18.04
C PRO A 95 21.28 8.37 -17.58
N ASN A 96 21.65 9.29 -18.45
CA ASN A 96 22.55 10.40 -18.14
C ASN A 96 21.81 11.67 -17.63
N THR A 97 20.49 11.61 -17.49
CA THR A 97 19.69 12.73 -17.02
C THR A 97 19.66 12.76 -15.50
N GLU A 98 19.85 13.94 -14.93
CA GLU A 98 19.56 14.20 -13.52
C GLU A 98 18.09 14.56 -13.39
N LEU A 99 17.34 13.73 -12.67
CA LEU A 99 15.96 13.99 -12.31
C LEU A 99 15.80 13.90 -10.79
N LYS A 100 15.12 14.88 -10.21
CA LYS A 100 14.79 14.90 -8.79
C LYS A 100 13.29 15.08 -8.63
N ILE A 101 12.71 14.32 -7.73
CA ILE A 101 11.28 14.40 -7.41
C ILE A 101 11.09 15.13 -6.08
N ASN A 102 10.17 16.09 -6.06
CA ASN A 102 9.78 16.76 -4.83
C ASN A 102 9.11 15.77 -3.88
N SER A 103 9.66 15.62 -2.70
CA SER A 103 9.30 14.59 -1.74
C SER A 103 9.06 15.20 -0.37
N ARG A 104 7.93 14.87 0.24
CA ARG A 104 7.70 15.09 1.66
C ARG A 104 8.30 13.93 2.43
N VAL A 105 9.46 14.16 3.03
CA VAL A 105 10.22 13.14 3.75
C VAL A 105 9.88 13.17 5.23
N ILE A 106 9.59 12.02 5.82
CA ILE A 106 9.25 11.84 7.23
C ILE A 106 10.27 10.88 7.82
N TYR A 107 11.06 11.39 8.75
CA TYR A 107 12.19 10.68 9.37
C TYR A 107 11.79 9.89 10.61
N ASN A 108 12.70 9.02 11.06
CA ASN A 108 12.60 8.27 12.31
C ASN A 108 11.30 7.47 12.42
N ARG A 109 11.00 6.72 11.37
CA ARG A 109 9.80 5.87 11.32
C ARG A 109 10.17 4.39 11.31
N THR A 110 9.25 3.60 11.82
CA THR A 110 9.30 2.15 11.67
C THR A 110 8.65 1.72 10.36
N TYR A 111 9.01 0.53 9.89
CA TYR A 111 8.39 -0.05 8.71
C TYR A 111 6.86 -0.17 8.85
N ILE A 112 6.38 -0.51 10.06
CA ILE A 112 4.95 -0.63 10.36
C ILE A 112 4.23 0.71 10.21
N GLU A 113 4.84 1.79 10.67
CA GLU A 113 4.29 3.14 10.48
C GLU A 113 4.23 3.53 9.01
N ALA A 114 5.29 3.23 8.24
CA ALA A 114 5.34 3.46 6.80
C ALA A 114 4.25 2.66 6.06
N PHE A 115 4.13 1.36 6.35
CA PHE A 115 3.09 0.50 5.81
C PHE A 115 1.69 1.02 6.14
N SER A 116 1.44 1.34 7.42
CA SER A 116 0.14 1.86 7.87
C SER A 116 -0.23 3.16 7.17
N ALA A 117 0.73 4.08 7.03
CA ALA A 117 0.55 5.34 6.34
C ALA A 117 0.27 5.15 4.84
N ALA A 118 0.93 4.18 4.19
CA ALA A 118 0.69 3.84 2.79
C ALA A 118 -0.75 3.33 2.56
N GLN A 119 -1.27 2.50 3.48
CA GLN A 119 -2.66 2.05 3.39
C GLN A 119 -3.66 3.21 3.58
N ASP A 120 -3.35 4.21 4.42
CA ASP A 120 -4.20 5.38 4.66
C ASP A 120 -4.13 6.39 3.51
N ALA A 121 -2.96 6.64 2.93
CA ALA A 121 -2.76 7.60 1.84
C ALA A 121 -3.62 7.26 0.61
N ASN A 122 -3.76 6.00 0.30
CA ASN A 122 -4.53 5.54 -0.85
C ASN A 122 -6.06 5.67 -0.67
N GLN A 123 -6.54 5.86 0.57
CA GLN A 123 -7.98 6.09 0.82
C GLN A 123 -8.43 7.52 0.50
N SER A 124 -7.50 8.48 0.44
CA SER A 124 -7.82 9.92 0.39
C SER A 124 -7.58 10.61 -0.94
N HIS A 125 -6.90 10.01 -1.91
CA HIS A 125 -6.47 10.73 -3.12
C HIS A 125 -6.68 10.01 -4.44
N GLY A 126 -7.35 10.68 -5.37
CA GLY A 126 -7.24 10.59 -6.82
C GLY A 126 -8.16 9.62 -7.52
N VAL A 127 -7.68 8.52 -8.01
CA VAL A 127 -8.45 7.53 -8.78
C VAL A 127 -9.37 6.79 -7.83
N GLY A 128 -10.67 6.73 -8.11
CA GLY A 128 -11.66 6.12 -7.24
C GLY A 128 -11.20 4.73 -6.78
N VAL A 129 -10.89 4.64 -5.49
CA VAL A 129 -10.54 3.39 -4.82
C VAL A 129 -11.84 2.61 -4.66
N THR A 130 -11.86 1.36 -5.03
CA THR A 130 -13.05 0.51 -4.87
C THR A 130 -13.28 0.23 -3.38
N HIS A 131 -14.53 -0.11 -3.04
CA HIS A 131 -14.87 -0.52 -1.67
C HIS A 131 -14.00 -1.68 -1.20
N ASP A 132 -13.73 -2.65 -2.09
CA ASP A 132 -12.93 -3.83 -1.78
C ASP A 132 -11.47 -3.49 -1.48
N GLU A 133 -10.86 -2.59 -2.25
CA GLU A 133 -9.50 -2.09 -1.97
C GLU A 133 -9.42 -1.40 -0.60
N ILE A 134 -10.43 -0.59 -0.24
CA ILE A 134 -10.50 0.05 1.07
C ILE A 134 -10.58 -1.00 2.20
N MET A 135 -11.42 -2.01 2.01
CA MET A 135 -11.60 -3.08 2.99
C MET A 135 -10.32 -3.90 3.16
N GLN A 136 -9.64 -4.24 2.05
CA GLN A 136 -8.36 -4.94 2.07
C GLN A 136 -7.27 -4.13 2.78
N ALA A 137 -7.17 -2.83 2.48
CA ALA A 137 -6.21 -1.95 3.14
C ALA A 137 -6.44 -1.93 4.68
N LYS A 138 -7.69 -1.80 5.11
CA LYS A 138 -8.05 -1.82 6.53
C LYS A 138 -7.74 -3.18 7.18
N PHE A 139 -8.04 -4.29 6.50
CA PHE A 139 -7.73 -5.63 6.98
C PHE A 139 -6.22 -5.85 7.17
N ARG A 140 -5.41 -5.48 6.16
CA ARG A 140 -3.94 -5.56 6.23
C ARG A 140 -3.40 -4.72 7.40
N LYS A 141 -3.94 -3.53 7.61
CA LYS A 141 -3.57 -2.67 8.72
C LYS A 141 -3.85 -3.33 10.08
N LEU A 142 -4.99 -4.00 10.25
CA LEU A 142 -5.32 -4.73 11.47
C LEU A 142 -4.34 -5.88 11.73
N ILE A 143 -3.92 -6.61 10.69
CA ILE A 143 -2.93 -7.69 10.79
C ILE A 143 -1.59 -7.13 11.26
N VAL A 144 -1.10 -6.08 10.61
CA VAL A 144 0.19 -5.47 10.93
C VAL A 144 0.22 -4.92 12.35
N ASN A 145 -0.91 -4.39 12.82
CA ASN A 145 -1.07 -3.91 14.20
C ASN A 145 -1.34 -5.04 15.22
N LYS A 146 -1.30 -6.31 14.78
CA LYS A 146 -1.58 -7.48 15.64
C LYS A 146 -2.96 -7.47 16.30
N GLU A 147 -3.94 -6.90 15.64
CA GLU A 147 -5.31 -6.75 16.14
C GLU A 147 -6.13 -8.05 15.94
N PHE A 148 -5.57 -9.20 16.35
CA PHE A 148 -6.14 -10.52 16.05
C PHE A 148 -7.33 -10.91 16.95
N GLY A 149 -7.50 -10.24 18.09
CA GLY A 149 -8.55 -10.56 19.06
C GLY A 149 -9.81 -9.70 18.98
N LEU A 150 -10.00 -8.94 17.89
CA LEU A 150 -11.14 -8.04 17.77
C LEU A 150 -12.47 -8.79 17.69
N SER A 151 -13.44 -8.33 18.48
CA SER A 151 -14.84 -8.75 18.37
C SER A 151 -15.50 -8.16 17.12
N VAL A 152 -16.57 -8.80 16.65
CA VAL A 152 -17.34 -8.32 15.47
C VAL A 152 -17.77 -6.85 15.62
N SER A 153 -18.20 -6.45 16.84
CA SER A 153 -18.63 -5.08 17.09
C SER A 153 -17.48 -4.07 17.01
N GLN A 154 -16.28 -4.45 17.43
CA GLN A 154 -15.08 -3.62 17.29
C GLN A 154 -14.67 -3.50 15.83
N VAL A 155 -14.71 -4.59 15.06
CA VAL A 155 -14.43 -4.57 13.62
C VAL A 155 -15.41 -3.65 12.89
N VAL A 156 -16.72 -3.74 13.15
CA VAL A 156 -17.72 -2.82 12.57
C VAL A 156 -17.32 -1.37 12.83
N LYS A 157 -16.94 -1.05 14.06
CA LYS A 157 -16.59 0.33 14.46
C LYS A 157 -15.32 0.84 13.79
N ILE A 158 -14.29 -0.02 13.70
CA ILE A 158 -12.98 0.36 13.14
C ILE A 158 -13.01 0.40 11.61
N VAL A 159 -13.60 -0.62 11.01
CA VAL A 159 -13.59 -0.81 9.56
C VAL A 159 -14.71 -0.06 8.86
N GLY A 160 -15.86 0.12 9.54
CA GLY A 160 -17.03 0.79 8.97
C GLY A 160 -17.79 -0.09 7.99
N CYS A 161 -17.81 -1.41 8.19
CA CYS A 161 -18.45 -2.39 7.31
C CYS A 161 -19.74 -2.98 7.92
N SER A 162 -20.47 -3.77 7.14
CA SER A 162 -21.64 -4.50 7.62
C SER A 162 -21.26 -5.54 8.68
N ARG A 163 -22.22 -5.93 9.54
CA ARG A 163 -22.00 -6.93 10.59
C ARG A 163 -21.57 -8.30 10.01
N GLY A 164 -22.09 -8.68 8.83
CA GLY A 164 -21.70 -9.91 8.14
C GLY A 164 -20.24 -9.85 7.72
N GLN A 165 -19.82 -8.81 7.04
CA GLN A 165 -18.43 -8.58 6.65
C GLN A 165 -17.50 -8.54 7.88
N ALA A 166 -17.91 -7.84 8.95
CA ALA A 166 -17.13 -7.77 10.18
C ALA A 166 -16.93 -9.15 10.83
N ALA A 167 -17.93 -10.04 10.76
CA ALA A 167 -17.81 -11.40 11.27
C ALA A 167 -16.78 -12.21 10.47
N HIS A 168 -16.74 -12.05 9.14
CA HIS A 168 -15.70 -12.65 8.29
C HIS A 168 -14.31 -12.09 8.63
N ILE A 169 -14.17 -10.77 8.74
CA ILE A 169 -12.91 -10.12 9.09
C ILE A 169 -12.41 -10.61 10.46
N ALA A 170 -13.24 -10.63 11.48
CA ALA A 170 -12.86 -11.08 12.82
C ALA A 170 -12.38 -12.53 12.83
N ARG A 171 -13.05 -13.41 12.09
CA ARG A 171 -12.63 -14.81 11.93
C ARG A 171 -11.28 -14.93 11.23
N ASN A 172 -11.07 -14.18 10.16
CA ASN A 172 -9.84 -14.19 9.40
C ASN A 172 -8.67 -13.58 10.19
N LEU A 173 -8.90 -12.51 10.95
CA LEU A 173 -7.90 -11.94 11.86
C LEU A 173 -7.43 -12.99 12.89
N LYS A 174 -8.36 -13.72 13.49
CA LYS A 174 -8.02 -14.80 14.43
C LYS A 174 -7.18 -15.88 13.75
N ALA A 175 -7.58 -16.34 12.56
CA ALA A 175 -6.82 -17.33 11.78
C ALA A 175 -5.42 -16.81 11.39
N CYS A 176 -5.29 -15.52 11.02
CA CYS A 176 -3.99 -14.89 10.78
C CYS A 176 -3.12 -14.89 12.03
N GLY A 177 -3.67 -14.54 13.19
CA GLY A 177 -2.94 -14.56 14.46
C GLY A 177 -2.41 -15.95 14.81
N GLU A 178 -3.21 -17.00 14.62
CA GLU A 178 -2.82 -18.39 14.81
C GLU A 178 -1.72 -18.84 13.82
N ALA A 179 -1.80 -18.40 12.55
CA ALA A 179 -0.85 -18.78 11.49
C ALA A 179 0.49 -18.04 11.57
N LEU A 180 0.45 -16.74 11.89
CA LEU A 180 1.63 -15.87 11.87
C LEU A 180 2.39 -15.89 13.19
N GLY A 181 1.68 -16.07 14.31
CA GLY A 181 2.28 -16.06 15.66
C GLY A 181 2.99 -14.75 15.99
N ASP A 182 3.95 -14.82 16.90
CA ASP A 182 4.73 -13.65 17.33
C ASP A 182 5.76 -13.17 16.30
N ASP A 183 6.10 -14.03 15.31
CA ASP A 183 7.09 -13.75 14.26
C ASP A 183 6.57 -12.89 13.11
N ILE A 184 5.41 -12.26 13.27
CA ILE A 184 4.79 -11.48 12.20
C ILE A 184 5.73 -10.38 11.67
N TYR A 185 6.54 -9.78 12.51
CA TYR A 185 7.49 -8.72 12.09
C TYR A 185 8.63 -9.25 11.23
N MET A 186 9.16 -10.42 11.55
CA MET A 186 10.21 -11.06 10.73
C MET A 186 9.66 -11.50 9.38
N LYS A 187 8.40 -11.93 9.34
CA LYS A 187 7.70 -12.32 8.11
C LYS A 187 7.23 -11.13 7.27
N ILE A 188 7.04 -9.97 7.90
CA ILE A 188 6.73 -8.70 7.22
C ILE A 188 7.99 -8.10 6.58
N VAL A 189 9.16 -8.28 7.16
CA VAL A 189 10.44 -7.74 6.64
C VAL A 189 10.95 -8.53 5.43
N ASP A 190 10.56 -9.79 5.28
CA ASP A 190 10.91 -10.66 4.13
C ASP A 190 9.78 -10.66 3.08
N LEU A 191 9.55 -9.51 2.50
CA LEU A 191 8.25 -9.07 1.99
C LEU A 191 7.94 -9.33 0.52
N GLU A 192 8.83 -9.92 -0.28
CA GLU A 192 8.42 -10.43 -1.61
C GLU A 192 7.26 -11.42 -1.52
N SER A 193 6.96 -11.84 -0.31
CA SER A 193 5.98 -12.87 -0.05
C SER A 193 4.95 -12.55 1.03
N PHE A 194 4.92 -11.35 1.65
CA PHE A 194 3.93 -11.12 2.72
C PHE A 194 2.48 -11.20 2.20
N VAL A 195 2.21 -10.60 1.05
CA VAL A 195 0.90 -10.69 0.40
C VAL A 195 0.67 -12.11 -0.13
N GLU A 196 1.69 -12.73 -0.74
CA GLU A 196 1.63 -14.12 -1.20
C GLU A 196 1.55 -15.11 -0.03
N ARG A 197 2.27 -14.89 1.08
CA ARG A 197 2.21 -15.75 2.28
C ARG A 197 0.90 -15.57 3.05
N LEU A 198 0.31 -14.38 3.07
CA LEU A 198 -1.06 -14.21 3.53
C LEU A 198 -2.04 -15.01 2.67
N ARG A 199 -1.89 -14.98 1.33
CA ARG A 199 -2.65 -15.85 0.42
C ARG A 199 -2.37 -17.33 0.72
N PHE A 200 -1.14 -17.79 0.59
CA PHE A 200 -0.74 -19.18 0.73
C PHE A 200 -0.94 -19.75 2.13
N GLY A 201 -0.59 -19.01 3.17
CA GLY A 201 -0.74 -19.46 4.54
C GLY A 201 -2.20 -19.59 4.95
N LEU A 202 -3.06 -18.68 4.52
CA LEU A 202 -4.48 -18.67 4.84
C LEU A 202 -5.25 -19.67 3.96
N GLU A 203 -4.97 -19.74 2.65
CA GLU A 203 -5.61 -20.66 1.73
C GLU A 203 -5.27 -22.14 2.03
N SER A 204 -3.99 -22.46 2.27
CA SER A 204 -3.55 -23.83 2.45
C SER A 204 -3.90 -24.42 3.81
N LYS A 205 -3.85 -23.62 4.89
CA LYS A 205 -4.04 -24.11 6.25
C LYS A 205 -5.48 -24.02 6.76
N TYR A 206 -6.24 -23.03 6.30
CA TYR A 206 -7.57 -22.75 6.82
C TYR A 206 -8.69 -22.85 5.78
N HIS A 207 -8.40 -23.24 4.54
CA HIS A 207 -9.37 -23.25 3.43
C HIS A 207 -10.15 -21.93 3.33
N LEU A 208 -9.48 -20.82 3.64
CA LEU A 208 -10.09 -19.50 3.45
C LEU A 208 -10.17 -19.23 1.95
N PRO A 209 -11.32 -18.81 1.43
CA PRO A 209 -11.41 -18.41 0.03
C PRO A 209 -10.36 -17.34 -0.25
N SER A 210 -9.79 -17.37 -1.46
CA SER A 210 -8.82 -16.40 -1.96
C SER A 210 -9.28 -14.95 -1.75
N ASN A 211 -10.54 -14.80 -1.48
CA ASN A 211 -11.26 -13.56 -1.28
C ASN A 211 -12.04 -13.58 0.03
N CYS A 212 -11.51 -12.91 1.03
CA CYS A 212 -12.18 -12.73 2.33
C CYS A 212 -13.53 -11.98 2.24
N TRP A 213 -13.98 -11.63 1.04
CA TRP A 213 -15.08 -10.69 0.81
C TRP A 213 -16.24 -11.28 0.00
N ASP A 214 -16.14 -12.55 -0.43
CA ASP A 214 -17.23 -13.23 -1.13
C ASP A 214 -18.33 -13.69 -0.18
N SER A 215 -19.33 -12.84 -0.03
CA SER A 215 -20.77 -13.15 0.10
C SER A 215 -21.58 -11.89 0.35
#